data_062d4066ac48b6bb785ce648b17e312f
#
_entry.id   062d4066ac48b6bb785ce648b17e312f
#
_cell.length_a   1.000
_cell.length_b   1.000
_cell.length_c   1.000
_cell.angle_alpha   90.00
_cell.angle_beta   90.00
_cell.angle_gamma   90.00
#
_symmetry.space_group_name_H-M   'P 1'
#
loop_
_entity.id
_entity.type
_entity.pdbx_description
1 polymer ?
#
loop_
_entity_poly.entity_id
_entity_poly.type
_entity_poly.pdbx_seq_one_letter_code
_entity_poly.pdbx_strand_id
1 'polypeptide(L)'
;GFGATVTTLTLVSIKDRGASALLTTDDVSYLGVALDDFDGGLVGLEDLLVFQAYDVDAVINKAAHGDGVTVPAKLDWSTFTSTGLDISAAQGLLNTTSLGNLTASVDVAIDGGVALNVLSGVLVAKGDFTIALGQVKSALLPSGALQDADAMTLTLTNVGVFVGVGGSLNANGTPTDYSNDTVENGTLGFGATVTTLTLVSIKDRG
;
A
#
# COMPACT_ATOMS: atom_id res chain seq x y z
N GLY A 1 11.76 -3.59 -21.33
CA GLY A 1 11.99 -2.52 -20.35
C GLY A 1 10.94 -2.48 -19.25
N PHE A 2 10.97 -1.45 -18.41
CA PHE A 2 9.95 -1.14 -17.42
C PHE A 2 9.49 0.30 -17.61
N GLY A 3 8.18 0.50 -17.70
CA GLY A 3 7.54 1.81 -17.77
C GLY A 3 6.72 2.05 -16.52
N ALA A 4 6.69 3.28 -16.04
CA ALA A 4 5.85 3.66 -14.91
C ALA A 4 5.38 5.11 -15.02
N THR A 5 4.20 5.37 -14.50
CA THR A 5 3.61 6.70 -14.29
C THR A 5 3.18 6.85 -12.84
N VAL A 6 3.15 8.07 -12.36
CA VAL A 6 2.70 8.45 -11.01
C VAL A 6 1.94 9.75 -11.14
N THR A 7 0.72 9.81 -10.64
CA THR A 7 -0.06 11.05 -10.64
C THR A 7 0.47 12.00 -9.57
N THR A 8 0.64 11.53 -8.34
CA THR A 8 1.17 12.37 -7.26
C THR A 8 2.09 11.58 -6.34
N LEU A 9 3.22 12.18 -5.97
CA LEU A 9 4.09 11.73 -4.89
C LEU A 9 4.30 12.87 -3.91
N THR A 10 3.84 12.68 -2.67
CA THR A 10 3.97 13.65 -1.60
C THR A 10 4.88 13.11 -0.50
N LEU A 11 5.79 13.94 -0.02
CA LEU A 11 6.67 13.65 1.10
C LEU A 11 6.69 14.87 2.03
N VAL A 12 6.36 14.64 3.30
CA VAL A 12 6.49 15.65 4.36
C VAL A 12 7.42 15.10 5.44
N SER A 13 8.45 15.85 5.75
CA SER A 13 9.39 15.51 6.81
C SER A 13 9.47 16.66 7.82
N ILE A 14 9.31 16.32 9.09
CA ILE A 14 9.40 17.28 10.23
C ILE A 14 10.45 16.76 11.19
N LYS A 15 11.32 17.64 11.66
CA LYS A 15 12.28 17.36 12.71
C LYS A 15 11.99 18.23 13.92
N ASP A 16 11.55 17.60 14.99
CA ASP A 16 11.49 18.23 16.33
C ASP A 16 12.86 18.10 16.99
N ARG A 17 13.43 19.24 17.39
CA ARG A 17 14.78 19.28 17.97
C ARG A 17 14.81 19.06 19.48
N GLY A 18 13.69 18.65 20.08
CA GLY A 18 13.63 18.36 21.49
C GLY A 18 13.90 19.59 22.38
N ALA A 19 14.34 19.33 23.61
CA ALA A 19 14.58 20.38 24.59
C ALA A 19 15.97 21.04 24.45
N SER A 20 16.90 20.42 23.74
CA SER A 20 18.28 20.90 23.60
C SER A 20 18.70 21.02 22.13
N ALA A 21 18.96 22.24 21.67
CA ALA A 21 19.47 22.47 20.32
C ALA A 21 20.89 21.91 20.07
N LEU A 22 21.61 21.47 21.11
CA LEU A 22 22.96 20.94 21.02
C LEU A 22 23.01 19.41 21.07
N LEU A 23 21.94 18.75 21.53
CA LEU A 23 21.83 17.30 21.59
C LEU A 23 20.96 16.83 20.43
N THR A 24 21.41 15.82 19.72
CA THR A 24 20.62 15.19 18.64
C THR A 24 19.94 13.91 19.10
N THR A 25 20.26 13.45 20.31
CA THR A 25 19.67 12.24 20.90
C THR A 25 18.26 12.45 21.43
N ASP A 26 17.83 13.69 21.66
CA ASP A 26 16.47 14.07 22.04
C ASP A 26 15.60 14.55 20.85
N ASP A 27 16.17 14.56 19.65
CA ASP A 27 15.44 14.90 18.41
C ASP A 27 14.44 13.81 18.05
N VAL A 28 13.30 14.20 17.50
CA VAL A 28 12.33 13.28 16.89
C VAL A 28 12.10 13.67 15.44
N SER A 29 12.18 12.70 14.56
CA SER A 29 11.91 12.89 13.13
C SER A 29 10.59 12.21 12.76
N TYR A 30 9.76 12.90 12.01
CA TYR A 30 8.49 12.42 11.49
C TYR A 30 8.52 12.44 9.97
N LEU A 31 7.99 11.40 9.36
CA LEU A 31 7.91 11.25 7.91
C LEU A 31 6.51 10.77 7.54
N GLY A 32 5.82 11.56 6.70
CA GLY A 32 4.62 11.15 5.97
C GLY A 32 4.94 11.07 4.48
N VAL A 33 4.54 9.98 3.84
CA VAL A 33 4.63 9.79 2.39
C VAL A 33 3.28 9.33 1.89
N ALA A 34 2.85 9.87 0.75
CA ALA A 34 1.73 9.35 -0.04
C ALA A 34 2.14 9.26 -1.51
N LEU A 35 1.89 8.13 -2.09
CA LEU A 35 1.93 7.85 -3.52
C LEU A 35 0.48 7.67 -3.96
N ASP A 36 0.07 8.35 -5.00
CA ASP A 36 -1.29 8.35 -5.51
C ASP A 36 -1.25 8.00 -7.00
N ASP A 37 -2.00 6.96 -7.36
CA ASP A 37 -2.21 6.50 -8.71
C ASP A 37 -0.89 6.19 -9.45
N PHE A 38 -0.23 5.13 -9.01
CA PHE A 38 0.94 4.57 -9.69
C PHE A 38 0.50 3.44 -10.61
N ASP A 39 0.89 3.57 -11.88
CA ASP A 39 0.86 2.50 -12.86
C ASP A 39 2.27 2.08 -13.24
N GLY A 40 2.50 0.78 -13.38
CA GLY A 40 3.81 0.30 -13.79
C GLY A 40 3.79 -1.08 -14.41
N GLY A 41 4.53 -1.27 -15.49
CA GLY A 41 4.53 -2.53 -16.20
C GLY A 41 5.78 -2.81 -17.02
N LEU A 42 5.89 -4.06 -17.46
CA LEU A 42 6.92 -4.48 -18.38
C LEU A 42 6.57 -4.05 -19.81
N VAL A 43 7.56 -3.54 -20.52
CA VAL A 43 7.43 -3.05 -21.90
C VAL A 43 8.40 -3.80 -22.81
N GLY A 44 7.90 -4.23 -23.99
CA GLY A 44 8.68 -4.92 -25.01
C GLY A 44 8.88 -6.43 -24.72
N LEU A 45 8.01 -7.01 -23.88
CA LEU A 45 7.96 -8.45 -23.60
C LEU A 45 6.55 -9.01 -23.73
N GLU A 46 5.62 -8.27 -24.27
CA GLU A 46 4.17 -8.51 -24.24
C GLU A 46 3.80 -9.88 -24.87
N ASP A 47 4.55 -10.34 -25.87
CA ASP A 47 4.37 -11.67 -26.48
C ASP A 47 4.75 -12.83 -25.54
N LEU A 48 5.60 -12.56 -24.54
CA LEU A 48 6.10 -13.56 -23.59
C LEU A 48 5.53 -13.36 -22.19
N LEU A 49 5.45 -12.13 -21.77
CA LEU A 49 5.08 -11.75 -20.41
C LEU A 49 4.42 -10.36 -20.40
N VAL A 50 3.14 -10.32 -20.06
CA VAL A 50 2.48 -9.11 -19.57
C VAL A 50 2.58 -9.11 -18.05
N PHE A 51 3.10 -8.07 -17.46
CA PHE A 51 3.00 -7.77 -16.03
C PHE A 51 2.68 -6.30 -15.89
N GLN A 52 1.59 -6.02 -15.22
CA GLN A 52 1.11 -4.66 -14.98
C GLN A 52 0.63 -4.53 -13.54
N ALA A 53 1.14 -3.52 -12.82
CA ALA A 53 0.51 -2.97 -11.64
C ALA A 53 -0.29 -1.74 -12.07
N TYR A 54 -1.48 -1.54 -11.53
CA TYR A 54 -2.38 -0.46 -11.90
C TYR A 54 -3.09 0.10 -10.66
N ASP A 55 -3.43 1.38 -10.72
CA ASP A 55 -4.16 2.13 -9.67
C ASP A 55 -3.52 1.91 -8.27
N VAL A 56 -2.16 1.93 -8.18
CA VAL A 56 -1.50 1.64 -6.91
C VAL A 56 -1.36 2.91 -6.09
N ASP A 57 -2.01 2.92 -4.93
CA ASP A 57 -1.83 3.90 -3.87
C ASP A 57 -0.96 3.34 -2.76
N ALA A 58 -0.15 4.18 -2.13
CA ALA A 58 0.64 3.80 -0.97
C ALA A 58 0.81 4.98 0.00
N VAL A 59 0.72 4.69 1.28
CA VAL A 59 1.02 5.65 2.33
C VAL A 59 1.98 5.07 3.36
N ILE A 60 2.88 5.91 3.88
CA ILE A 60 3.86 5.55 4.91
C ILE A 60 3.85 6.63 6.00
N ASN A 61 3.76 6.20 7.26
CA ASN A 61 3.87 7.05 8.43
C ASN A 61 4.95 6.53 9.36
N LYS A 62 6.01 7.29 9.56
CA LYS A 62 7.13 6.91 10.41
C LYS A 62 7.48 8.01 11.40
N ALA A 63 7.92 7.59 12.58
CA ALA A 63 8.61 8.44 13.54
C ALA A 63 9.87 7.73 14.03
N ALA A 64 10.93 8.49 14.28
CA ALA A 64 12.19 7.97 14.77
C ALA A 64 12.79 8.94 15.79
N HIS A 65 13.25 8.41 16.92
CA HIS A 65 13.94 9.17 17.96
C HIS A 65 15.46 9.16 17.71
N GLY A 66 16.13 10.25 18.02
CA GLY A 66 17.55 10.43 17.74
C GLY A 66 18.48 9.51 18.52
N ASP A 67 18.01 8.89 19.62
CA ASP A 67 18.76 7.88 20.36
C ASP A 67 18.78 6.50 19.71
N GLY A 68 17.94 6.27 18.69
CA GLY A 68 17.82 5.01 17.96
C GLY A 68 17.21 3.85 18.76
N VAL A 69 16.73 4.10 19.97
CA VAL A 69 16.17 3.08 20.88
C VAL A 69 14.72 3.39 21.23
N THR A 70 14.43 4.65 21.56
CA THR A 70 13.07 5.09 21.92
C THR A 70 12.17 5.07 20.69
N VAL A 71 10.99 4.46 20.82
CA VAL A 71 9.97 4.47 19.77
C VAL A 71 8.99 5.61 20.03
N PRO A 72 9.07 6.72 19.31
CA PRO A 72 8.17 7.85 19.51
C PRO A 72 6.80 7.54 18.92
N ALA A 73 5.76 8.22 19.44
CA ALA A 73 4.45 8.21 18.80
C ALA A 73 4.55 8.85 17.41
N LYS A 74 3.88 8.26 16.42
CA LYS A 74 3.77 8.83 15.08
C LYS A 74 2.82 10.02 15.06
N LEU A 75 2.98 10.91 14.09
CA LEU A 75 2.02 12.00 13.87
C LEU A 75 0.72 11.45 13.27
N ASP A 76 -0.37 12.03 13.70
CA ASP A 76 -1.64 11.93 12.98
C ASP A 76 -1.68 13.09 11.97
N TRP A 77 -1.40 12.78 10.70
CA TRP A 77 -1.32 13.78 9.64
C TRP A 77 -2.69 14.36 9.27
N SER A 78 -3.79 13.71 9.66
CA SER A 78 -5.13 14.20 9.41
C SER A 78 -5.53 15.35 10.32
N THR A 79 -4.95 15.40 11.52
CA THR A 79 -5.27 16.39 12.56
C THR A 79 -4.10 17.31 12.90
N PHE A 80 -2.90 17.03 12.40
CA PHE A 80 -1.72 17.84 12.66
C PHE A 80 -1.91 19.26 12.15
N THR A 81 -1.49 20.24 12.92
CA THR A 81 -1.50 21.66 12.54
C THR A 81 -0.12 22.27 12.76
N SER A 82 0.34 23.04 11.79
CA SER A 82 1.62 23.74 11.85
C SER A 82 1.43 25.24 12.03
N THR A 83 2.42 25.89 12.66
CA THR A 83 2.56 27.34 12.69
C THR A 83 3.91 27.70 12.09
N GLY A 84 3.99 28.84 11.39
CA GLY A 84 5.20 29.25 10.67
C GLY A 84 5.15 28.84 9.20
N LEU A 85 5.91 27.83 8.81
CA LEU A 85 5.80 27.30 7.43
C LEU A 85 4.45 26.61 7.24
N ASP A 86 3.69 27.08 6.28
CA ASP A 86 2.42 26.46 5.90
C ASP A 86 2.69 25.18 5.08
N ILE A 87 2.35 24.04 5.66
CA ILE A 87 2.44 22.71 5.02
C ILE A 87 1.06 22.12 4.73
N SER A 88 -0.01 22.88 4.90
CA SER A 88 -1.40 22.39 4.81
C SER A 88 -1.71 21.72 3.46
N ALA A 89 -1.19 22.27 2.36
CA ALA A 89 -1.41 21.72 1.04
C ALA A 89 -0.75 20.32 0.90
N ALA A 90 0.51 20.16 1.31
CA ALA A 90 1.20 18.88 1.29
C ALA A 90 0.57 17.88 2.29
N GLN A 91 0.19 18.37 3.47
CA GLN A 91 -0.52 17.55 4.46
C GLN A 91 -1.88 17.07 3.92
N GLY A 92 -2.61 17.91 3.20
CA GLY A 92 -3.85 17.52 2.53
C GLY A 92 -3.62 16.34 1.58
N LEU A 93 -2.57 16.36 0.79
CA LEU A 93 -2.22 15.30 -0.16
C LEU A 93 -1.85 13.97 0.53
N LEU A 94 -1.36 13.99 1.79
CA LEU A 94 -1.13 12.75 2.55
C LEU A 94 -2.42 12.02 2.92
N ASN A 95 -3.58 12.66 2.76
CA ASN A 95 -4.89 12.15 3.18
C ASN A 95 -5.88 12.02 2.01
N THR A 96 -5.42 12.12 0.76
CA THR A 96 -6.27 12.09 -0.45
C THR A 96 -6.27 10.78 -1.20
N THR A 97 -5.39 9.83 -0.84
CA THR A 97 -5.37 8.51 -1.47
C THR A 97 -6.63 7.70 -1.15
N SER A 98 -6.90 6.69 -1.93
CA SER A 98 -7.97 5.70 -1.69
C SER A 98 -7.89 5.06 -0.30
N LEU A 99 -6.69 5.02 0.29
CA LEU A 99 -6.40 4.45 1.61
C LEU A 99 -6.91 5.30 2.78
N GLY A 100 -7.41 6.50 2.52
CA GLY A 100 -7.98 7.41 3.51
C GLY A 100 -6.94 8.17 4.31
N ASN A 101 -7.29 8.55 5.55
CA ASN A 101 -6.45 9.42 6.38
C ASN A 101 -5.20 8.73 6.92
N LEU A 102 -4.06 9.39 6.79
CA LEU A 102 -2.79 8.94 7.36
C LEU A 102 -2.71 9.26 8.86
N THR A 103 -3.31 8.41 9.66
CA THR A 103 -3.37 8.55 11.12
C THR A 103 -2.13 7.98 11.81
N ALA A 104 -1.97 8.25 13.11
CA ALA A 104 -0.86 7.71 13.90
C ALA A 104 -0.87 6.17 14.03
N SER A 105 -2.00 5.51 13.79
CA SER A 105 -2.09 4.04 13.85
C SER A 105 -1.55 3.32 12.62
N VAL A 106 -1.42 4.01 11.47
CA VAL A 106 -0.91 3.44 10.22
C VAL A 106 0.62 3.51 10.21
N ASP A 107 1.28 2.42 9.85
CA ASP A 107 2.72 2.40 9.50
C ASP A 107 2.90 2.45 7.99
N VAL A 108 2.23 1.54 7.30
CA VAL A 108 2.21 1.43 5.84
C VAL A 108 0.84 0.94 5.43
N ALA A 109 0.27 1.53 4.40
CA ALA A 109 -0.85 0.93 3.70
C ALA A 109 -0.62 1.06 2.18
N ILE A 110 -1.06 0.06 1.44
CA ILE A 110 -0.92 -0.03 -0.01
C ILE A 110 -2.18 -0.70 -0.53
N ASP A 111 -2.78 -0.16 -1.57
CA ASP A 111 -3.77 -0.86 -2.38
C ASP A 111 -3.47 -0.70 -3.86
N GLY A 112 -4.15 -1.45 -4.69
CA GLY A 112 -3.99 -1.44 -6.14
C GLY A 112 -4.30 -2.78 -6.74
N GLY A 113 -4.00 -2.93 -8.03
CA GLY A 113 -4.22 -4.15 -8.76
C GLY A 113 -2.98 -4.64 -9.51
N VAL A 114 -2.99 -5.93 -9.85
CA VAL A 114 -1.99 -6.55 -10.71
C VAL A 114 -2.66 -7.40 -11.77
N ALA A 115 -2.10 -7.36 -12.97
CA ALA A 115 -2.45 -8.22 -14.09
C ALA A 115 -1.21 -8.92 -14.63
N LEU A 116 -1.34 -10.20 -14.93
CA LEU A 116 -0.28 -11.08 -15.38
C LEU A 116 -0.76 -11.97 -16.52
N ASN A 117 0.01 -12.05 -17.60
CA ASN A 117 -0.15 -13.08 -18.63
C ASN A 117 1.25 -13.60 -19.02
N VAL A 118 1.48 -14.86 -18.83
CA VAL A 118 2.78 -15.52 -19.07
C VAL A 118 2.63 -16.54 -20.20
N LEU A 119 3.60 -16.52 -21.12
CA LEU A 119 3.70 -17.46 -22.25
C LEU A 119 2.41 -17.54 -23.05
N SER A 120 1.86 -16.37 -23.41
CA SER A 120 0.66 -16.25 -24.25
C SER A 120 -0.52 -17.10 -23.73
N GLY A 121 -0.79 -16.99 -22.41
CA GLY A 121 -1.97 -17.63 -21.81
C GLY A 121 -1.73 -19.00 -21.19
N VAL A 122 -0.48 -19.36 -20.87
CA VAL A 122 -0.17 -20.54 -20.03
C VAL A 122 -0.49 -20.26 -18.56
N LEU A 123 -0.17 -19.07 -18.07
CA LEU A 123 -0.60 -18.56 -16.77
C LEU A 123 -1.19 -17.17 -16.97
N VAL A 124 -2.44 -17.01 -16.59
CA VAL A 124 -3.10 -15.69 -16.56
C VAL A 124 -3.63 -15.44 -15.15
N ALA A 125 -3.37 -14.29 -14.62
CA ALA A 125 -3.87 -13.89 -13.31
C ALA A 125 -4.18 -12.39 -13.28
N LYS A 126 -5.20 -12.02 -12.53
CA LYS A 126 -5.55 -10.65 -12.20
C LYS A 126 -6.19 -10.59 -10.82
N GLY A 127 -6.01 -9.50 -10.12
CA GLY A 127 -6.68 -9.26 -8.84
C GLY A 127 -6.27 -7.96 -8.22
N ASP A 128 -7.10 -7.49 -7.29
CA ASP A 128 -6.88 -6.29 -6.51
C ASP A 128 -6.44 -6.69 -5.10
N PHE A 129 -5.64 -5.84 -4.46
CA PHE A 129 -5.14 -6.09 -3.12
C PHE A 129 -5.15 -4.82 -2.28
N THR A 130 -5.36 -5.00 -0.98
CA THR A 130 -5.13 -3.96 0.03
C THR A 130 -4.32 -4.56 1.16
N ILE A 131 -3.21 -3.93 1.50
CA ILE A 131 -2.34 -4.29 2.62
C ILE A 131 -2.28 -3.12 3.57
N ALA A 132 -2.49 -3.35 4.87
CA ALA A 132 -2.22 -2.35 5.89
C ALA A 132 -1.42 -2.95 7.04
N LEU A 133 -0.38 -2.22 7.45
CA LEU A 133 0.43 -2.49 8.63
C LEU A 133 0.29 -1.31 9.57
N GLY A 134 0.13 -1.60 10.85
CA GLY A 134 -0.02 -0.55 11.84
C GLY A 134 -0.20 -1.10 13.24
N GLN A 135 -0.73 -0.26 14.10
CA GLN A 135 -0.94 -0.60 15.50
C GLN A 135 -2.42 -0.63 15.83
N VAL A 136 -2.80 -1.62 16.63
CA VAL A 136 -4.14 -1.74 17.22
C VAL A 136 -4.05 -1.79 18.73
N LYS A 137 -5.08 -1.24 19.39
CA LYS A 137 -5.23 -1.27 20.85
C LYS A 137 -6.55 -1.94 21.18
N SER A 138 -6.52 -2.88 22.12
CA SER A 138 -7.76 -3.55 22.57
C SER A 138 -7.61 -4.05 24.00
N ALA A 139 -8.66 -3.82 24.81
CA ALA A 139 -8.77 -4.43 26.13
C ALA A 139 -9.03 -5.95 26.09
N LEU A 140 -9.31 -6.49 24.90
CA LEU A 140 -9.51 -7.94 24.69
C LEU A 140 -8.20 -8.67 24.37
N LEU A 141 -7.07 -7.97 24.22
CA LEU A 141 -5.78 -8.61 24.07
C LEU A 141 -5.35 -9.23 25.42
N PRO A 142 -4.74 -10.44 25.39
CA PRO A 142 -4.45 -11.21 26.61
C PRO A 142 -3.57 -10.52 27.66
N SER A 143 -2.72 -9.60 27.24
CA SER A 143 -1.82 -8.83 28.10
C SER A 143 -2.52 -7.77 28.98
N GLY A 144 -3.85 -7.61 28.88
CA GLY A 144 -4.62 -6.72 29.74
C GLY A 144 -4.81 -5.31 29.15
N ALA A 145 -4.86 -4.27 29.97
CA ALA A 145 -5.28 -2.92 29.59
C ALA A 145 -4.67 -2.41 28.26
N LEU A 146 -5.51 -2.10 27.25
CA LEU A 146 -5.21 -1.35 26.01
C LEU A 146 -3.74 -1.42 25.55
N GLN A 147 -3.19 -2.63 25.48
CA GLN A 147 -1.82 -2.84 25.00
C GLN A 147 -1.73 -2.57 23.50
N ASP A 148 -0.60 -2.06 23.08
CA ASP A 148 -0.28 -1.89 21.68
C ASP A 148 0.11 -3.25 21.08
N ALA A 149 -0.54 -3.60 19.99
CA ALA A 149 -0.20 -4.76 19.19
C ALA A 149 0.11 -4.33 17.75
N ASP A 150 1.07 -5.01 17.14
CA ASP A 150 1.30 -4.87 15.70
C ASP A 150 0.20 -5.64 14.95
N ALA A 151 -0.40 -5.01 13.98
CA ALA A 151 -1.42 -5.62 13.14
C ALA A 151 -1.03 -5.53 11.67
N MET A 152 -1.36 -6.58 10.93
CA MET A 152 -1.32 -6.62 9.48
C MET A 152 -2.66 -7.11 8.97
N THR A 153 -3.18 -6.43 7.97
CA THR A 153 -4.33 -6.91 7.18
C THR A 153 -3.90 -7.05 5.73
N LEU A 154 -4.35 -8.11 5.08
CA LEU A 154 -4.27 -8.32 3.64
C LEU A 154 -5.66 -8.68 3.16
N THR A 155 -6.17 -7.93 2.21
CA THR A 155 -7.41 -8.27 1.50
C THR A 155 -7.09 -8.42 0.02
N LEU A 156 -7.53 -9.51 -0.57
CA LEU A 156 -7.51 -9.75 -2.01
C LEU A 156 -8.95 -9.76 -2.50
N THR A 157 -9.21 -9.05 -3.59
CA THR A 157 -10.54 -8.98 -4.21
C THR A 157 -10.47 -9.23 -5.71
N ASN A 158 -11.56 -9.75 -6.26
CA ASN A 158 -11.71 -9.97 -7.70
C ASN A 158 -10.57 -10.80 -8.33
N VAL A 159 -10.01 -11.75 -7.57
CA VAL A 159 -8.89 -12.55 -8.06
C VAL A 159 -9.38 -13.59 -9.05
N GLY A 160 -8.85 -13.54 -10.25
CA GLY A 160 -8.99 -14.56 -11.27
C GLY A 160 -7.63 -15.17 -11.59
N VAL A 161 -7.58 -16.48 -11.75
CA VAL A 161 -6.37 -17.22 -12.16
C VAL A 161 -6.76 -18.30 -13.14
N PHE A 162 -5.98 -18.45 -14.21
CA PHE A 162 -6.04 -19.57 -15.13
C PHE A 162 -4.64 -20.14 -15.37
N VAL A 163 -4.54 -21.45 -15.37
CA VAL A 163 -3.31 -22.19 -15.73
C VAL A 163 -3.67 -23.24 -16.77
N GLY A 164 -3.06 -23.15 -17.95
CA GLY A 164 -3.40 -24.08 -19.03
C GLY A 164 -2.89 -23.63 -20.39
N VAL A 165 -3.76 -23.71 -21.39
CA VAL A 165 -3.45 -23.34 -22.78
C VAL A 165 -4.53 -22.39 -23.29
N GLY A 166 -4.11 -21.22 -23.79
CA GLY A 166 -4.99 -20.26 -24.46
C GLY A 166 -5.82 -19.40 -23.53
N GLY A 167 -5.42 -19.23 -22.27
CA GLY A 167 -5.99 -18.22 -21.39
C GLY A 167 -5.69 -16.81 -21.87
N SER A 168 -6.47 -15.83 -21.45
CA SER A 168 -6.26 -14.41 -21.82
C SER A 168 -6.73 -13.46 -20.74
N LEU A 169 -6.22 -12.23 -20.80
CA LEU A 169 -6.85 -11.07 -20.17
C LEU A 169 -7.82 -10.47 -21.20
N ASN A 170 -9.07 -10.28 -20.81
CA ASN A 170 -10.06 -9.59 -21.64
C ASN A 170 -10.14 -8.13 -21.22
N ALA A 171 -9.73 -7.27 -22.13
CA ALA A 171 -9.60 -5.82 -21.89
C ALA A 171 -10.96 -5.08 -21.85
N ASN A 172 -12.07 -5.77 -21.98
CA ASN A 172 -13.44 -5.19 -21.94
C ASN A 172 -13.61 -3.88 -22.74
N GLY A 173 -12.86 -3.75 -23.85
CA GLY A 173 -12.90 -2.59 -24.74
C GLY A 173 -11.92 -1.45 -24.41
N THR A 174 -11.09 -1.59 -23.40
CA THR A 174 -10.08 -0.60 -22.95
C THR A 174 -8.67 -1.21 -22.89
N PRO A 175 -7.97 -1.39 -24.03
CA PRO A 175 -6.74 -2.19 -24.11
C PRO A 175 -5.55 -1.72 -23.23
N THR A 176 -5.61 -0.51 -22.70
CA THR A 176 -4.55 0.07 -21.85
C THR A 176 -4.97 0.21 -20.38
N ASP A 177 -6.21 -0.14 -20.06
CA ASP A 177 -6.75 -0.06 -18.70
C ASP A 177 -6.95 -1.48 -18.17
N TYR A 178 -6.02 -1.93 -17.35
CA TYR A 178 -6.04 -3.27 -16.76
C TYR A 178 -6.99 -3.39 -15.55
N SER A 179 -7.50 -2.27 -15.03
CA SER A 179 -8.36 -2.27 -13.85
C SER A 179 -9.69 -2.99 -14.09
N ASN A 180 -10.20 -2.93 -15.31
CA ASN A 180 -11.45 -3.57 -15.72
C ASN A 180 -11.26 -4.93 -16.44
N ASP A 181 -10.02 -5.39 -16.64
CA ASP A 181 -9.74 -6.66 -17.28
C ASP A 181 -10.34 -7.84 -16.51
N THR A 182 -10.63 -8.90 -17.21
CA THR A 182 -11.07 -10.18 -16.64
C THR A 182 -10.21 -11.33 -17.15
N VAL A 183 -9.98 -12.33 -16.28
CA VAL A 183 -9.30 -13.57 -16.68
C VAL A 183 -10.28 -14.45 -17.43
N GLU A 184 -9.96 -14.79 -18.67
CA GLU A 184 -10.68 -15.76 -19.48
C GLU A 184 -9.96 -17.10 -19.49
N ASN A 185 -10.76 -18.16 -19.30
CA ASN A 185 -10.26 -19.52 -19.38
C ASN A 185 -9.92 -19.89 -20.84
N GLY A 186 -8.81 -20.55 -21.02
CA GLY A 186 -8.42 -21.12 -22.32
C GLY A 186 -9.13 -22.41 -22.66
N THR A 187 -8.59 -23.10 -23.65
CA THR A 187 -9.16 -24.35 -24.20
C THR A 187 -8.90 -25.58 -23.35
N LEU A 188 -7.84 -25.58 -22.57
CA LEU A 188 -7.44 -26.67 -21.68
C LEU A 188 -6.72 -26.12 -20.46
N GLY A 189 -7.18 -26.44 -19.26
CA GLY A 189 -6.54 -25.98 -18.04
C GLY A 189 -7.48 -25.95 -16.85
N PHE A 190 -7.04 -25.23 -15.84
CA PHE A 190 -7.76 -24.98 -14.59
C PHE A 190 -7.92 -23.49 -14.38
N GLY A 191 -9.14 -23.04 -14.16
CA GLY A 191 -9.47 -21.67 -13.76
C GLY A 191 -10.05 -21.62 -12.36
N ALA A 192 -9.71 -20.58 -11.62
CA ALA A 192 -10.25 -20.30 -10.29
C ALA A 192 -10.54 -18.80 -10.13
N THR A 193 -11.57 -18.50 -9.36
CA THR A 193 -11.89 -17.13 -8.95
C THR A 193 -12.10 -17.05 -7.45
N VAL A 194 -11.66 -15.94 -6.87
CA VAL A 194 -11.88 -15.61 -5.45
C VAL A 194 -12.47 -14.20 -5.38
N THR A 195 -13.69 -14.09 -4.88
CA THR A 195 -14.35 -12.78 -4.75
C THR A 195 -13.65 -11.96 -3.68
N THR A 196 -13.39 -12.54 -2.51
CA THR A 196 -12.69 -11.86 -1.41
C THR A 196 -11.97 -12.88 -0.54
N LEU A 197 -10.73 -12.61 -0.24
CA LEU A 197 -9.92 -13.29 0.77
C LEU A 197 -9.34 -12.25 1.71
N THR A 198 -9.58 -12.39 3.02
CA THR A 198 -9.01 -11.50 4.02
C THR A 198 -8.17 -12.29 5.01
N LEU A 199 -6.96 -11.81 5.27
CA LEU A 199 -6.07 -12.30 6.30
C LEU A 199 -5.82 -11.18 7.30
N VAL A 200 -5.94 -11.49 8.59
CA VAL A 200 -5.59 -10.57 9.69
C VAL A 200 -4.57 -11.26 10.57
N SER A 201 -3.48 -10.59 10.86
CA SER A 201 -2.46 -11.03 11.81
C SER A 201 -2.29 -9.96 12.88
N ILE A 202 -2.34 -10.35 14.14
CA ILE A 202 -2.11 -9.47 15.27
C ILE A 202 -1.01 -10.08 16.13
N LYS A 203 0.01 -9.29 16.45
CA LYS A 203 1.10 -9.66 17.35
C LYS A 203 1.07 -8.72 18.54
N ASP A 204 0.69 -9.27 19.69
CA ASP A 204 0.77 -8.57 20.98
C ASP A 204 2.25 -8.30 21.32
N ARG A 205 2.54 -7.12 21.80
CA ARG A 205 3.90 -6.74 22.20
C ARG A 205 4.25 -7.11 23.63
N GLY A 206 3.28 -7.63 24.42
CA GLY A 206 3.48 -8.08 25.80
C GLY A 206 3.46 -6.97 26.84
#